data_6915761f6a0134387f2646856c0e3b60
#
_entry.id   6915761f6a0134387f2646856c0e3b60
#
_cell.length_a   1.000
_cell.length_b   1.000
_cell.length_c   1.000
_cell.angle_alpha   90.00
_cell.angle_beta   90.00
_cell.angle_gamma   90.00
#
_symmetry.space_group_name_H-M   'P 1'
#
loop_
_entity.id
_entity.type
_entity.pdbx_description
1 polymer ?
#
loop_
_entity_poly.entity_id
_entity_poly.type
_entity_poly.pdbx_seq_one_letter_code
_entity_poly.pdbx_strand_id
1 'polypeptide(L)'
;MNDIIEIIISASTWVLPVLLAVTLHEAAHGFAAKLFGDDTAQRAGRLSLNPIRHIDPVGTVLIPGLLLLTGAPFLFGYAKPVPVAFHRLHPQRLGVIGVAIAGPATNVLLAIVSILLLVGLPSFSPAVNDWLATTLQQSIWLNCILAVFNMLPIPPLDGGRVLTAISPMPIARVLARMEKTGMILLIALIFLLPYVTGLLGVDLPIFHWLVIEPASALVDFLAGIFA
;
A
#
# COMPACT_ATOMS: atom_id res chain seq x y z
N MET A 1 -13.03 -28.91 12.66
CA MET A 1 -13.01 -27.88 13.74
C MET A 1 -11.64 -27.25 13.87
N ASN A 2 -10.55 -28.03 13.80
CA ASN A 2 -9.18 -27.48 13.80
C ASN A 2 -8.90 -26.57 12.61
N ASP A 3 -9.34 -26.93 11.41
CA ASP A 3 -9.11 -26.15 10.19
C ASP A 3 -9.71 -24.72 10.26
N ILE A 4 -10.90 -24.58 10.86
CA ILE A 4 -11.54 -23.26 11.02
C ILE A 4 -10.78 -22.42 12.04
N ILE A 5 -10.27 -23.01 13.10
CA ILE A 5 -9.48 -22.28 14.11
C ILE A 5 -8.16 -21.80 13.49
N GLU A 6 -7.49 -22.64 12.71
CA GLU A 6 -6.27 -22.28 12.00
C GLU A 6 -6.50 -21.13 10.99
N ILE A 7 -7.60 -21.16 10.23
CA ILE A 7 -7.99 -20.11 9.33
C ILE A 7 -8.22 -18.79 10.09
N ILE A 8 -8.93 -18.82 11.24
CA ILE A 8 -9.18 -17.64 12.06
C ILE A 8 -7.87 -17.07 12.62
N ILE A 9 -6.99 -17.91 13.14
CA ILE A 9 -5.68 -17.50 13.66
C ILE A 9 -4.85 -16.89 12.53
N SER A 10 -4.75 -17.54 11.38
CA SER A 10 -4.03 -17.02 10.22
C SER A 10 -4.60 -15.70 9.73
N ALA A 11 -5.92 -15.60 9.61
CA ALA A 11 -6.56 -14.33 9.23
C ALA A 11 -6.29 -13.21 10.24
N SER A 12 -6.27 -13.52 11.54
CA SER A 12 -6.05 -12.54 12.61
C SER A 12 -4.67 -11.90 12.55
N THR A 13 -3.64 -12.61 12.06
CA THR A 13 -2.28 -12.06 11.90
C THR A 13 -2.19 -11.02 10.79
N TRP A 14 -3.13 -11.00 9.83
CA TRP A 14 -3.18 -10.03 8.74
C TRP A 14 -4.01 -8.79 9.05
N VAL A 15 -5.02 -8.91 9.90
CA VAL A 15 -5.99 -7.82 10.14
C VAL A 15 -5.29 -6.57 10.65
N LEU A 16 -4.44 -6.70 11.67
CA LEU A 16 -3.75 -5.55 12.27
C LEU A 16 -2.75 -4.90 11.29
N PRO A 17 -1.84 -5.64 10.64
CA PRO A 17 -0.96 -5.09 9.61
C PRO A 17 -1.69 -4.34 8.50
N VAL A 18 -2.74 -4.94 7.93
CA VAL A 18 -3.49 -4.32 6.82
C VAL A 18 -4.17 -3.04 7.27
N LEU A 19 -4.87 -3.06 8.41
CA LEU A 19 -5.56 -1.88 8.92
C LEU A 19 -4.58 -0.74 9.22
N LEU A 20 -3.45 -1.02 9.86
CA LEU A 20 -2.45 0.01 10.18
C LEU A 20 -1.76 0.53 8.92
N ALA A 21 -1.30 -0.37 8.04
CA ALA A 21 -0.59 0.01 6.82
C ALA A 21 -1.41 0.96 5.96
N VAL A 22 -2.66 0.60 5.66
CA VAL A 22 -3.51 1.40 4.77
C VAL A 22 -4.00 2.67 5.47
N THR A 23 -4.40 2.59 6.74
CA THR A 23 -4.89 3.76 7.48
C THR A 23 -3.83 4.83 7.63
N LEU A 24 -2.62 4.43 8.04
CA LEU A 24 -1.54 5.38 8.30
C LEU A 24 -0.97 5.93 6.99
N HIS A 25 -0.93 5.13 5.92
CA HIS A 25 -0.60 5.59 4.57
C HIS A 25 -1.55 6.71 4.11
N GLU A 26 -2.87 6.47 4.16
CA GLU A 26 -3.88 7.46 3.78
C GLU A 26 -3.84 8.71 4.68
N ALA A 27 -3.70 8.52 5.99
CA ALA A 27 -3.59 9.62 6.93
C ALA A 27 -2.36 10.49 6.64
N ALA A 28 -1.22 9.88 6.27
CA ALA A 28 0.02 10.57 5.94
C ALA A 28 -0.17 11.51 4.74
N HIS A 29 -0.86 11.08 3.68
CA HIS A 29 -1.22 11.96 2.57
C HIS A 29 -2.01 13.19 3.05
N GLY A 30 -3.02 12.98 3.91
CA GLY A 30 -3.83 14.06 4.46
C GLY A 30 -3.04 15.02 5.34
N PHE A 31 -2.15 14.51 6.21
CA PHE A 31 -1.30 15.35 7.05
C PHE A 31 -0.28 16.13 6.20
N ALA A 32 0.35 15.49 5.22
CA ALA A 32 1.25 16.17 4.29
C ALA A 32 0.51 17.24 3.49
N ALA A 33 -0.68 16.96 2.96
CA ALA A 33 -1.49 17.94 2.24
C ALA A 33 -1.78 19.19 3.11
N LYS A 34 -2.13 18.97 4.39
CA LYS A 34 -2.34 20.06 5.34
C LYS A 34 -1.08 20.89 5.56
N LEU A 35 0.11 20.27 5.68
CA LEU A 35 1.39 20.98 5.82
C LEU A 35 1.69 21.86 4.61
N PHE A 36 1.26 21.46 3.41
CA PHE A 36 1.38 22.23 2.19
C PHE A 36 0.20 23.16 1.90
N GLY A 37 -0.71 23.38 2.88
CA GLY A 37 -1.78 24.37 2.81
C GLY A 37 -3.15 23.86 2.33
N ASP A 38 -3.29 22.56 2.06
CA ASP A 38 -4.59 21.96 1.72
C ASP A 38 -5.28 21.37 2.95
N ASP A 39 -6.34 21.99 3.41
CA ASP A 39 -7.16 21.57 4.55
C ASP A 39 -8.39 20.73 4.13
N THR A 40 -8.46 20.27 2.88
CA THR A 40 -9.62 19.52 2.34
C THR A 40 -9.90 18.27 3.15
N ALA A 41 -8.87 17.47 3.46
CA ALA A 41 -9.00 16.24 4.28
C ALA A 41 -9.51 16.56 5.69
N GLN A 42 -9.02 17.64 6.29
CA GLN A 42 -9.46 18.08 7.63
C GLN A 42 -10.93 18.49 7.63
N ARG A 43 -11.34 19.32 6.68
CA ARG A 43 -12.75 19.77 6.54
C ARG A 43 -13.71 18.61 6.27
N ALA A 44 -13.25 17.59 5.56
CA ALA A 44 -14.02 16.36 5.31
C ALA A 44 -14.04 15.40 6.52
N GLY A 45 -13.40 15.75 7.65
CA GLY A 45 -13.28 14.87 8.83
C GLY A 45 -12.48 13.58 8.57
N ARG A 46 -11.64 13.59 7.49
CA ARG A 46 -10.87 12.43 7.01
C ARG A 46 -9.42 12.41 7.51
N LEU A 47 -8.96 13.48 8.14
CA LEU A 47 -7.65 13.58 8.77
C LEU A 47 -7.69 12.86 10.13
N SER A 48 -7.54 11.56 10.12
CA SER A 48 -7.73 10.70 11.29
C SER A 48 -6.85 9.46 11.23
N LEU A 49 -6.34 9.03 12.38
CA LEU A 49 -5.65 7.74 12.54
C LEU A 49 -6.62 6.60 12.89
N ASN A 50 -7.92 6.87 12.97
CA ASN A 50 -8.94 5.86 13.24
C ASN A 50 -9.21 5.05 11.96
N PRO A 51 -8.88 3.72 11.91
CA PRO A 51 -9.05 2.89 10.73
C PRO A 51 -10.50 2.83 10.23
N ILE A 52 -11.48 2.90 11.13
CA ILE A 52 -12.90 2.84 10.75
C ILE A 52 -13.28 3.97 9.77
N ARG A 53 -12.62 5.12 9.84
CA ARG A 53 -12.85 6.24 8.92
C ARG A 53 -12.29 6.01 7.51
N HIS A 54 -11.40 5.04 7.35
CA HIS A 54 -10.75 4.68 6.09
C HIS A 54 -11.31 3.40 5.47
N ILE A 55 -12.19 2.69 6.18
CA ILE A 55 -12.89 1.51 5.63
C ILE A 55 -13.81 1.94 4.49
N ASP A 56 -13.64 1.31 3.34
CA ASP A 56 -14.58 1.32 2.23
C ASP A 56 -15.37 0.01 2.24
N PRO A 57 -16.72 0.04 2.30
CA PRO A 57 -17.51 -1.18 2.35
C PRO A 57 -17.28 -2.14 1.18
N VAL A 58 -17.00 -1.58 0.01
CA VAL A 58 -16.75 -2.37 -1.21
C VAL A 58 -15.27 -2.79 -1.29
N GLY A 59 -14.36 -1.81 -1.19
CA GLY A 59 -12.93 -2.04 -1.39
C GLY A 59 -12.26 -2.79 -0.24
N THR A 60 -12.65 -2.51 1.00
CA THR A 60 -12.00 -3.07 2.20
C THR A 60 -12.67 -4.35 2.69
N VAL A 61 -13.98 -4.55 2.41
CA VAL A 61 -14.76 -5.68 2.95
C VAL A 61 -15.25 -6.60 1.85
N LEU A 62 -16.03 -6.07 0.89
CA LEU A 62 -16.72 -6.90 -0.11
C LEU A 62 -15.73 -7.58 -1.06
N ILE A 63 -14.79 -6.83 -1.65
CA ILE A 63 -13.83 -7.38 -2.61
C ILE A 63 -12.92 -8.42 -1.97
N PRO A 64 -12.21 -8.15 -0.84
CA PRO A 64 -11.43 -9.18 -0.17
C PRO A 64 -12.26 -10.38 0.27
N GLY A 65 -13.47 -10.15 0.78
CA GLY A 65 -14.38 -11.23 1.17
C GLY A 65 -14.78 -12.13 -0.01
N LEU A 66 -15.10 -11.56 -1.17
CA LEU A 66 -15.39 -12.34 -2.38
C LEU A 66 -14.18 -13.11 -2.88
N LEU A 67 -12.98 -12.49 -2.87
CA LEU A 67 -11.76 -13.17 -3.28
C LEU A 67 -11.43 -14.35 -2.37
N LEU A 68 -11.63 -14.22 -1.06
CA LEU A 68 -11.49 -15.32 -0.10
C LEU A 68 -12.51 -16.43 -0.38
N LEU A 69 -13.78 -16.10 -0.59
CA LEU A 69 -14.85 -17.08 -0.85
C LEU A 69 -14.66 -17.82 -2.17
N THR A 70 -14.09 -17.18 -3.18
CA THR A 70 -13.82 -17.80 -4.49
C THR A 70 -12.51 -18.57 -4.52
N GLY A 71 -11.72 -18.57 -3.43
CA GLY A 71 -10.41 -19.22 -3.38
C GLY A 71 -9.37 -18.56 -4.31
N ALA A 72 -9.52 -17.26 -4.57
CA ALA A 72 -8.57 -16.54 -5.41
C ALA A 72 -7.15 -16.63 -4.83
N PRO A 73 -6.11 -16.82 -5.67
CA PRO A 73 -4.73 -16.98 -5.19
C PRO A 73 -4.09 -15.67 -4.71
N PHE A 74 -4.85 -14.57 -4.69
CA PHE A 74 -4.41 -13.26 -4.24
C PHE A 74 -5.54 -12.54 -3.49
N LEU A 75 -5.15 -11.69 -2.53
CA LEU A 75 -6.05 -10.76 -1.87
C LEU A 75 -5.83 -9.37 -2.45
N PHE A 76 -6.92 -8.73 -2.87
CA PHE A 76 -6.92 -7.34 -3.32
C PHE A 76 -8.00 -6.57 -2.59
N GLY A 77 -7.69 -5.33 -2.23
CA GLY A 77 -8.65 -4.42 -1.64
C GLY A 77 -8.12 -2.99 -1.70
N TYR A 78 -8.99 -2.03 -1.44
CA TYR A 78 -8.62 -0.63 -1.34
C TYR A 78 -9.35 0.03 -0.17
N ALA A 79 -8.71 1.06 0.40
CA ALA A 79 -9.35 1.90 1.39
C ALA A 79 -10.01 3.11 0.73
N LYS A 80 -10.91 3.73 1.46
CA LYS A 80 -11.49 5.01 1.05
C LYS A 80 -10.41 6.09 1.07
N PRO A 81 -10.01 6.65 -0.09
CA PRO A 81 -8.88 7.57 -0.15
C PRO A 81 -9.16 8.87 0.61
N VAL A 82 -8.10 9.45 1.15
CA VAL A 82 -8.15 10.77 1.76
C VAL A 82 -8.21 11.83 0.66
N PRO A 83 -9.18 12.77 0.67
CA PRO A 83 -9.31 13.76 -0.38
C PRO A 83 -8.19 14.80 -0.29
N VAL A 84 -7.47 15.00 -1.39
CA VAL A 84 -6.42 16.02 -1.56
C VAL A 84 -6.75 16.93 -2.74
N ALA A 85 -6.77 18.23 -2.51
CA ALA A 85 -6.95 19.23 -3.54
C ALA A 85 -5.58 19.73 -4.03
N PHE A 86 -4.95 19.00 -4.94
CA PHE A 86 -3.58 19.24 -5.42
C PHE A 86 -3.33 20.68 -5.93
N HIS A 87 -4.37 21.37 -6.42
CA HIS A 87 -4.28 22.78 -6.85
C HIS A 87 -4.13 23.77 -5.68
N ARG A 88 -4.40 23.35 -4.45
CA ARG A 88 -4.28 24.16 -3.23
C ARG A 88 -2.93 24.03 -2.55
N LEU A 89 -2.11 23.09 -2.97
CA LEU A 89 -0.78 22.85 -2.37
C LEU A 89 0.19 23.99 -2.74
N HIS A 90 0.96 24.46 -1.77
CA HIS A 90 1.91 25.56 -1.95
C HIS A 90 3.27 25.22 -1.29
N PRO A 91 4.41 25.26 -2.01
CA PRO A 91 4.53 25.38 -3.47
C PRO A 91 3.97 24.12 -4.18
N GLN A 92 3.21 24.31 -5.25
CA GLN A 92 2.41 23.22 -5.84
C GLN A 92 3.22 21.96 -6.20
N ARG A 93 4.34 22.11 -6.92
CA ARG A 93 5.16 20.95 -7.33
C ARG A 93 5.72 20.19 -6.12
N LEU A 94 6.33 20.90 -5.18
CA LEU A 94 6.88 20.30 -3.97
C LEU A 94 5.79 19.71 -3.08
N GLY A 95 4.63 20.36 -3.02
CA GLY A 95 3.48 19.86 -2.30
C GLY A 95 2.95 18.55 -2.88
N VAL A 96 2.83 18.44 -4.22
CA VAL A 96 2.43 17.18 -4.87
C VAL A 96 3.42 16.07 -4.56
N ILE A 97 4.74 16.33 -4.68
CA ILE A 97 5.79 15.35 -4.38
C ILE A 97 5.73 14.95 -2.90
N GLY A 98 5.68 15.92 -1.98
CA GLY A 98 5.65 15.67 -0.55
C GLY A 98 4.42 14.86 -0.12
N VAL A 99 3.25 15.20 -0.65
CA VAL A 99 2.02 14.44 -0.41
C VAL A 99 2.15 13.02 -0.96
N ALA A 100 2.60 12.85 -2.20
CA ALA A 100 2.71 11.55 -2.83
C ALA A 100 3.73 10.63 -2.13
N ILE A 101 4.85 11.16 -1.64
CA ILE A 101 5.86 10.36 -0.92
C ILE A 101 5.40 10.02 0.50
N ALA A 102 4.53 10.81 1.12
CA ALA A 102 4.16 10.65 2.53
C ALA A 102 3.56 9.27 2.85
N GLY A 103 2.69 8.74 1.98
CA GLY A 103 2.12 7.40 2.14
C GLY A 103 3.18 6.29 2.11
N PRO A 104 3.92 6.15 1.00
CA PRO A 104 5.00 5.15 0.89
C PRO A 104 6.07 5.29 1.99
N ALA A 105 6.47 6.51 2.36
CA ALA A 105 7.41 6.74 3.47
C ALA A 105 6.86 6.24 4.80
N THR A 106 5.56 6.40 5.05
CA THR A 106 4.90 5.88 6.25
C THR A 106 4.90 4.34 6.25
N ASN A 107 4.69 3.70 5.11
CA ASN A 107 4.82 2.25 5.02
C ASN A 107 6.25 1.78 5.31
N VAL A 108 7.28 2.45 4.78
CA VAL A 108 8.68 2.13 5.13
C VAL A 108 8.93 2.29 6.63
N LEU A 109 8.41 3.36 7.24
CA LEU A 109 8.52 3.57 8.69
C LEU A 109 7.84 2.44 9.48
N LEU A 110 6.65 1.99 9.06
CA LEU A 110 5.94 0.88 9.69
C LEU A 110 6.71 -0.44 9.56
N ALA A 111 7.35 -0.70 8.41
CA ALA A 111 8.22 -1.85 8.24
C ALA A 111 9.41 -1.80 9.23
N ILE A 112 10.08 -0.64 9.37
CA ILE A 112 11.18 -0.45 10.33
C ILE A 112 10.69 -0.67 11.76
N VAL A 113 9.57 -0.07 12.16
CA VAL A 113 8.99 -0.27 13.50
C VAL A 113 8.68 -1.76 13.74
N SER A 114 8.14 -2.46 12.74
CA SER A 114 7.85 -3.90 12.85
C SER A 114 9.11 -4.74 12.99
N ILE A 115 10.22 -4.40 12.30
CA ILE A 115 11.52 -5.05 12.47
C ILE A 115 12.03 -4.85 13.90
N LEU A 116 12.05 -3.60 14.38
CA LEU A 116 12.55 -3.29 15.74
C LEU A 116 11.71 -4.02 16.81
N LEU A 117 10.38 -4.10 16.63
CA LEU A 117 9.51 -4.85 17.53
C LEU A 117 9.78 -6.36 17.46
N LEU A 118 10.07 -6.89 16.28
CA LEU A 118 10.38 -8.32 16.09
C LEU A 118 11.70 -8.69 16.76
N VAL A 119 12.74 -7.86 16.58
CA VAL A 119 14.07 -8.06 17.23
C VAL A 119 13.97 -7.94 18.74
N GLY A 120 13.20 -6.96 19.23
CA GLY A 120 13.00 -6.72 20.66
C GLY A 120 11.86 -7.53 21.28
N LEU A 121 11.33 -8.55 20.61
CA LEU A 121 10.15 -9.28 21.07
C LEU A 121 10.40 -9.97 22.43
N PRO A 122 9.65 -9.59 23.50
CA PRO A 122 9.79 -10.22 24.81
C PRO A 122 9.37 -11.71 24.77
N SER A 123 9.89 -12.49 25.71
CA SER A 123 9.49 -13.88 25.87
C SER A 123 8.12 -13.99 26.53
N PHE A 124 7.13 -14.35 25.73
CA PHE A 124 5.77 -14.73 26.16
C PHE A 124 5.62 -16.26 26.10
N SER A 125 4.37 -16.74 26.16
CA SER A 125 4.09 -18.15 25.84
C SER A 125 4.42 -18.44 24.35
N PRO A 126 4.80 -19.67 24.00
CA PRO A 126 5.15 -20.02 22.62
C PRO A 126 4.09 -19.60 21.59
N ALA A 127 2.81 -19.89 21.86
CA ALA A 127 1.72 -19.53 20.97
C ALA A 127 1.56 -18.00 20.75
N VAL A 128 1.80 -17.19 21.78
CA VAL A 128 1.75 -15.72 21.68
C VAL A 128 2.94 -15.21 20.89
N ASN A 129 4.14 -15.75 21.14
CA ASN A 129 5.33 -15.37 20.39
C ASN A 129 5.20 -15.70 18.91
N ASP A 130 4.70 -16.88 18.57
CA ASP A 130 4.51 -17.31 17.19
C ASP A 130 3.49 -16.39 16.48
N TRP A 131 2.38 -16.06 17.16
CA TRP A 131 1.38 -15.16 16.60
C TRP A 131 1.93 -13.74 16.39
N LEU A 132 2.66 -13.17 17.39
CA LEU A 132 3.27 -11.86 17.30
C LEU A 132 4.35 -11.80 16.22
N ALA A 133 5.25 -12.80 16.19
CA ALA A 133 6.32 -12.87 15.19
C ALA A 133 5.74 -12.95 13.78
N THR A 134 4.74 -13.82 13.56
CA THR A 134 4.04 -13.92 12.28
C THR A 134 3.38 -12.60 11.88
N THR A 135 2.67 -11.94 12.81
CA THR A 135 2.01 -10.65 12.58
C THR A 135 3.02 -9.57 12.18
N LEU A 136 4.17 -9.50 12.88
CA LEU A 136 5.21 -8.52 12.58
C LEU A 136 5.90 -8.81 11.25
N GLN A 137 6.19 -10.07 10.92
CA GLN A 137 6.74 -10.48 9.62
C GLN A 137 5.80 -10.10 8.48
N GLN A 138 4.51 -10.38 8.63
CA GLN A 138 3.49 -9.97 7.65
C GLN A 138 3.40 -8.44 7.52
N SER A 139 3.53 -7.71 8.64
CA SER A 139 3.57 -6.25 8.62
C SER A 139 4.78 -5.73 7.84
N ILE A 140 5.96 -6.27 8.05
CA ILE A 140 7.18 -5.90 7.32
C ILE A 140 6.95 -6.09 5.81
N TRP A 141 6.52 -7.28 5.43
CA TRP A 141 6.32 -7.68 4.04
C TRP A 141 5.26 -6.81 3.34
N LEU A 142 4.10 -6.68 3.95
CA LEU A 142 3.00 -5.87 3.43
C LEU A 142 3.40 -4.41 3.23
N ASN A 143 4.05 -3.80 4.21
CA ASN A 143 4.44 -2.41 4.16
C ASN A 143 5.52 -2.16 3.10
N CYS A 144 6.48 -3.07 2.92
CA CYS A 144 7.46 -2.97 1.83
C CYS A 144 6.79 -3.13 0.45
N ILE A 145 5.86 -4.07 0.29
CA ILE A 145 5.08 -4.22 -0.95
C ILE A 145 4.29 -2.95 -1.24
N LEU A 146 3.57 -2.40 -0.26
CA LEU A 146 2.77 -1.18 -0.45
C LEU A 146 3.65 0.03 -0.79
N ALA A 147 4.82 0.18 -0.16
CA ALA A 147 5.75 1.26 -0.46
C ALA A 147 6.27 1.17 -1.90
N VAL A 148 6.74 -0.01 -2.32
CA VAL A 148 7.25 -0.25 -3.68
C VAL A 148 6.16 -0.09 -4.72
N PHE A 149 5.01 -0.74 -4.51
CA PHE A 149 3.88 -0.70 -5.45
C PHE A 149 3.39 0.74 -5.68
N ASN A 150 3.16 1.50 -4.61
CA ASN A 150 2.71 2.88 -4.74
C ASN A 150 3.78 3.81 -5.33
N MET A 151 5.06 3.46 -5.26
CA MET A 151 6.15 4.22 -5.90
C MET A 151 6.39 3.86 -7.36
N LEU A 152 5.63 2.91 -7.95
CA LEU A 152 5.69 2.69 -9.40
C LEU A 152 5.32 3.98 -10.15
N PRO A 153 6.05 4.34 -11.22
CA PRO A 153 5.87 5.61 -11.94
C PRO A 153 4.66 5.57 -12.90
N ILE A 154 3.54 5.04 -12.44
CA ILE A 154 2.31 4.81 -13.21
C ILE A 154 1.14 5.49 -12.51
N PRO A 155 0.49 6.53 -13.11
CA PRO A 155 -0.76 7.06 -12.57
C PRO A 155 -1.85 5.97 -12.54
N PRO A 156 -2.69 5.88 -11.49
CA PRO A 156 -2.91 6.85 -10.42
C PRO A 156 -2.06 6.64 -9.16
N LEU A 157 -1.04 5.77 -9.18
CA LEU A 157 -0.18 5.51 -8.02
C LEU A 157 0.61 6.77 -7.62
N ASP A 158 1.12 6.78 -6.38
CA ASP A 158 1.84 7.93 -5.84
C ASP A 158 3.12 8.24 -6.62
N GLY A 159 3.88 7.22 -7.03
CA GLY A 159 5.02 7.37 -7.92
C GLY A 159 4.66 8.00 -9.27
N GLY A 160 3.47 7.70 -9.81
CA GLY A 160 2.93 8.35 -10.99
C GLY A 160 2.64 9.84 -10.77
N ARG A 161 2.18 10.22 -9.57
CA ARG A 161 2.00 11.63 -9.18
C ARG A 161 3.34 12.35 -9.03
N VAL A 162 4.33 11.72 -8.42
CA VAL A 162 5.70 12.24 -8.35
C VAL A 162 6.24 12.46 -9.76
N LEU A 163 6.14 11.45 -10.65
CA LEU A 163 6.56 11.55 -12.04
C LEU A 163 5.85 12.72 -12.75
N THR A 164 4.55 12.86 -12.54
CA THR A 164 3.77 13.97 -13.13
C THR A 164 4.29 15.32 -12.63
N ALA A 165 4.59 15.47 -11.34
CA ALA A 165 5.05 16.72 -10.75
C ALA A 165 6.45 17.15 -11.22
N ILE A 166 7.36 16.19 -11.46
CA ILE A 166 8.72 16.49 -11.93
C ILE A 166 8.81 16.66 -13.45
N SER A 167 7.83 16.16 -14.20
CA SER A 167 7.81 16.17 -15.65
C SER A 167 7.64 17.58 -16.24
N PRO A 168 8.18 17.84 -17.44
CA PRO A 168 7.82 19.03 -18.23
C PRO A 168 6.31 19.06 -18.53
N MET A 169 5.75 20.28 -18.67
CA MET A 169 4.30 20.49 -18.84
C MET A 169 3.62 19.63 -19.91
N PRO A 170 4.21 19.40 -21.12
CA PRO A 170 3.57 18.53 -22.11
C PRO A 170 3.37 17.10 -21.62
N ILE A 171 4.39 16.52 -20.98
CA ILE A 171 4.38 15.17 -20.42
C ILE A 171 3.46 15.10 -19.21
N ALA A 172 3.55 16.06 -18.29
CA ALA A 172 2.69 16.15 -17.11
C ALA A 172 1.19 16.14 -17.46
N ARG A 173 0.80 16.83 -18.55
CA ARG A 173 -0.60 16.83 -19.03
C ARG A 173 -1.05 15.44 -19.51
N VAL A 174 -0.19 14.70 -20.16
CA VAL A 174 -0.50 13.33 -20.61
C VAL A 174 -0.66 12.42 -19.40
N LEU A 175 0.30 12.43 -18.47
CA LEU A 175 0.25 11.63 -17.24
C LEU A 175 -0.98 11.95 -16.39
N ALA A 176 -1.31 13.22 -16.23
CA ALA A 176 -2.52 13.64 -15.48
C ALA A 176 -3.83 13.13 -16.13
N ARG A 177 -3.89 13.02 -17.47
CA ARG A 177 -5.04 12.43 -18.16
C ARG A 177 -5.13 10.91 -17.92
N MET A 178 -3.99 10.24 -17.77
CA MET A 178 -3.93 8.81 -17.49
C MET A 178 -4.45 8.47 -16.08
N GLU A 179 -4.56 9.43 -15.15
CA GLU A 179 -5.07 9.17 -13.79
C GLU A 179 -6.45 8.47 -13.79
N LYS A 180 -7.31 8.78 -14.78
CA LYS A 180 -8.64 8.16 -14.92
C LYS A 180 -8.62 6.75 -15.51
N THR A 181 -7.68 6.46 -16.41
CA THR A 181 -7.57 5.18 -17.13
C THR A 181 -6.42 4.31 -16.63
N GLY A 182 -5.50 4.91 -15.87
CA GLY A 182 -4.27 4.27 -15.41
C GLY A 182 -4.52 3.04 -14.53
N MET A 183 -5.59 3.04 -13.73
CA MET A 183 -5.95 1.86 -12.93
C MET A 183 -6.31 0.67 -13.84
N ILE A 184 -7.03 0.90 -14.93
CA ILE A 184 -7.38 -0.15 -15.90
C ILE A 184 -6.11 -0.64 -16.59
N LEU A 185 -5.23 0.29 -16.99
CA LEU A 185 -3.94 -0.05 -17.60
C LEU A 185 -3.06 -0.85 -16.64
N LEU A 186 -3.01 -0.47 -15.37
CA LEU A 186 -2.25 -1.16 -14.32
C LEU A 186 -2.75 -2.59 -14.13
N ILE A 187 -4.06 -2.77 -14.01
CA ILE A 187 -4.69 -4.09 -13.89
C ILE A 187 -4.41 -4.93 -15.14
N ALA A 188 -4.53 -4.34 -16.33
CA ALA A 188 -4.23 -5.03 -17.58
C ALA A 188 -2.74 -5.43 -17.66
N LEU A 189 -1.81 -4.58 -17.25
CA LEU A 189 -0.39 -4.87 -17.25
C LEU A 189 -0.02 -5.98 -16.26
N ILE A 190 -0.59 -5.95 -15.05
CA ILE A 190 -0.20 -6.86 -13.96
C ILE A 190 -0.92 -8.22 -14.06
N PHE A 191 -2.15 -8.25 -14.54
CA PHE A 191 -2.96 -9.48 -14.53
C PHE A 191 -3.29 -9.96 -15.94
N LEU A 192 -3.80 -9.09 -16.83
CA LEU A 192 -4.26 -9.52 -18.15
C LEU A 192 -3.09 -9.90 -19.07
N LEU A 193 -2.01 -9.10 -19.08
CA LEU A 193 -0.87 -9.38 -19.96
C LEU A 193 -0.15 -10.68 -19.57
N PRO A 194 0.20 -10.97 -18.31
CA PRO A 194 0.74 -12.28 -17.92
C PRO A 194 -0.20 -13.44 -18.21
N TYR A 195 -1.51 -13.26 -18.01
CA TYR A 195 -2.50 -14.29 -18.34
C TYR A 195 -2.51 -14.61 -19.85
N VAL A 196 -2.56 -13.59 -20.70
CA VAL A 196 -2.59 -13.78 -22.16
C VAL A 196 -1.28 -14.38 -22.66
N THR A 197 -0.13 -13.91 -22.18
CA THR A 197 1.17 -14.47 -22.58
C THR A 197 1.36 -15.91 -22.08
N GLY A 198 0.84 -16.24 -20.90
CA GLY A 198 0.81 -17.61 -20.38
C GLY A 198 0.05 -18.56 -21.29
N LEU A 199 -1.07 -18.13 -21.89
CA LEU A 199 -1.80 -18.91 -22.89
C LEU A 199 -0.98 -19.18 -24.17
N LEU A 200 0.01 -18.32 -24.45
CA LEU A 200 0.94 -18.44 -25.58
C LEU A 200 2.24 -19.19 -25.19
N GLY A 201 2.32 -19.72 -23.98
CA GLY A 201 3.49 -20.44 -23.47
C GLY A 201 4.65 -19.50 -23.06
N VAL A 202 4.38 -18.19 -22.89
CA VAL A 202 5.38 -17.20 -22.43
C VAL A 202 5.01 -16.76 -21.01
N ASP A 203 5.86 -17.08 -20.04
CA ASP A 203 5.69 -16.63 -18.65
C ASP A 203 6.31 -15.24 -18.48
N LEU A 204 5.46 -14.26 -18.14
CA LEU A 204 5.85 -12.87 -17.86
C LEU A 204 5.38 -12.47 -16.46
N PRO A 205 6.13 -12.79 -15.39
CA PRO A 205 5.74 -12.46 -14.03
C PRO A 205 5.99 -10.97 -13.70
N ILE A 206 5.27 -10.08 -14.37
CA ILE A 206 5.47 -8.61 -14.31
C ILE A 206 5.34 -8.11 -12.88
N PHE A 207 4.34 -8.57 -12.15
CA PHE A 207 4.16 -8.18 -10.74
C PHE A 207 5.34 -8.61 -9.88
N HIS A 208 5.89 -9.79 -10.15
CA HIS A 208 7.07 -10.27 -9.44
C HIS A 208 8.27 -9.35 -9.66
N TRP A 209 8.59 -9.04 -10.91
CA TRP A 209 9.74 -8.19 -11.24
C TRP A 209 9.59 -6.74 -10.76
N LEU A 210 8.40 -6.16 -10.91
CA LEU A 210 8.19 -4.76 -10.57
C LEU A 210 7.89 -4.50 -9.10
N VAL A 211 7.38 -5.49 -8.37
CA VAL A 211 6.91 -5.31 -6.99
C VAL A 211 7.58 -6.28 -6.03
N ILE A 212 7.50 -7.59 -6.28
CA ILE A 212 7.97 -8.59 -5.31
C ILE A 212 9.49 -8.55 -5.14
N GLU A 213 10.26 -8.56 -6.23
CA GLU A 213 11.73 -8.50 -6.15
C GLU A 213 12.23 -7.20 -5.49
N PRO A 214 11.76 -5.99 -5.89
CA PRO A 214 12.17 -4.77 -5.21
C PRO A 214 11.70 -4.68 -3.76
N ALA A 215 10.51 -5.23 -3.43
CA ALA A 215 10.03 -5.30 -2.06
C ALA A 215 10.90 -6.24 -1.21
N SER A 216 11.30 -7.41 -1.74
CA SER A 216 12.24 -8.32 -1.09
C SER A 216 13.58 -7.65 -0.81
N ALA A 217 14.15 -6.99 -1.81
CA ALA A 217 15.39 -6.24 -1.65
C ALA A 217 15.27 -5.12 -0.59
N LEU A 218 14.10 -4.46 -0.50
CA LEU A 218 13.84 -3.46 0.53
C LEU A 218 13.75 -4.11 1.93
N VAL A 219 13.09 -5.26 2.07
CA VAL A 219 13.04 -6.03 3.32
C VAL A 219 14.45 -6.41 3.77
N ASP A 220 15.26 -7.00 2.87
CA ASP A 220 16.61 -7.44 3.16
C ASP A 220 17.52 -6.25 3.58
N PHE A 221 17.37 -5.12 2.87
CA PHE A 221 18.10 -3.89 3.20
C PHE A 221 17.74 -3.36 4.58
N LEU A 222 16.44 -3.27 4.90
CA LEU A 222 15.98 -2.77 6.20
C LEU A 222 16.34 -3.74 7.33
N ALA A 223 16.18 -5.04 7.13
CA ALA A 223 16.60 -6.06 8.09
C ALA A 223 18.11 -5.99 8.34
N GLY A 224 18.93 -5.82 7.30
CA GLY A 224 20.39 -5.68 7.43
C GLY A 224 20.86 -4.45 8.21
N ILE A 225 19.99 -3.42 8.35
CA ILE A 225 20.31 -2.21 9.14
C ILE A 225 19.79 -2.32 10.59
N PHE A 226 18.59 -2.88 10.79
CA PHE A 226 17.84 -2.77 12.04
C PHE A 226 17.67 -4.11 12.79
N ALA A 227 18.00 -5.25 12.17
CA ALA A 227 18.03 -6.58 12.79
C ALA A 227 19.48 -7.07 12.94
#